data_badf36805b88b3afc44d13ee2529a58d
#
_entry.id   badf36805b88b3afc44d13ee2529a58d
#
_cell.length_a   1.000
_cell.length_b   1.000
_cell.length_c   1.000
_cell.angle_alpha   90.00
_cell.angle_beta   90.00
_cell.angle_gamma   90.00
#
_symmetry.space_group_name_H-M   'P 1'
#
loop_
_entity.id
_entity.type
_entity.pdbx_description
1 polymer ?
#
loop_
_entity_poly.entity_id
_entity_poly.type
_entity_poly.pdbx_seq_one_letter_code
_entity_poly.pdbx_strand_id
1 'polypeptide(L)'
;AEKAGMITPLYTATGWGNAAIVENEVIPVTAAYTYPFWAKPHMSPFCMFKDIQHHPDYAPVRYNTDKYPSFTAEMGVGIQMIYSRRPIVKAEAAEALMVRSLGSGANGIGYYMYHGGSTPKQNNGVGFLSDELMGVPKISYDFQAPIGEFGLVRDSYQNLRILHSFLEDFSSSLAPMETVLP
;
A
#
# COMPACT_ATOMS: atom_id res chain seq x y z
N ALA A 1 8.71 10.67 -21.20
CA ALA A 1 9.69 10.77 -20.11
C ALA A 1 11.07 11.12 -20.70
N GLU A 2 11.70 10.28 -21.52
CA GLU A 2 13.05 10.49 -22.08
C GLU A 2 13.18 11.81 -22.87
N LYS A 3 12.21 12.13 -23.73
CA LYS A 3 12.19 13.40 -24.47
C LYS A 3 12.14 14.65 -23.58
N ALA A 4 11.72 14.48 -22.33
CA ALA A 4 11.71 15.52 -21.30
C ALA A 4 12.95 15.47 -20.38
N GLY A 5 13.92 14.61 -20.69
CA GLY A 5 15.14 14.45 -19.87
C GLY A 5 14.93 13.71 -18.57
N MET A 6 13.83 12.98 -18.41
CA MET A 6 13.57 12.18 -17.21
C MET A 6 14.35 10.86 -17.30
N ILE A 7 15.24 10.63 -16.34
CA ILE A 7 16.10 9.45 -16.25
C ILE A 7 15.79 8.57 -15.03
N THR A 8 14.69 8.85 -14.32
CA THR A 8 14.26 8.08 -13.16
C THR A 8 13.51 6.82 -13.57
N PRO A 9 13.55 5.74 -12.75
CA PRO A 9 12.68 4.60 -12.97
C PRO A 9 11.20 5.01 -13.02
N LEU A 10 10.45 4.42 -13.93
CA LEU A 10 9.02 4.64 -14.06
C LEU A 10 8.25 3.48 -13.43
N TYR A 11 7.18 3.79 -12.73
CA TYR A 11 6.27 2.82 -12.14
C TYR A 11 4.93 2.82 -12.87
N THR A 12 4.25 1.67 -12.86
CA THR A 12 2.87 1.61 -13.31
C THR A 12 1.94 2.34 -12.33
N ALA A 13 0.71 2.58 -12.75
CA ALA A 13 -0.35 2.87 -11.81
C ALA A 13 -0.61 1.66 -10.91
N THR A 14 -0.96 1.93 -9.65
CA THR A 14 -1.29 0.88 -8.68
C THR A 14 -2.39 -0.04 -9.20
N GLY A 15 -2.16 -1.35 -9.12
CA GLY A 15 -3.13 -2.40 -9.47
C GLY A 15 -3.33 -3.37 -8.31
N TRP A 16 -4.58 -3.70 -8.01
CA TRP A 16 -4.91 -4.66 -6.96
C TRP A 16 -4.74 -6.10 -7.47
N GLY A 17 -3.51 -6.62 -7.34
CA GLY A 17 -3.11 -7.96 -7.75
C GLY A 17 -2.74 -8.12 -9.23
N ASN A 18 -2.99 -7.12 -10.07
CA ASN A 18 -2.82 -7.22 -11.51
C ASN A 18 -2.29 -5.91 -12.09
N ALA A 19 -1.04 -5.58 -11.80
CA ALA A 19 -0.40 -4.45 -12.46
C ALA A 19 -0.27 -4.72 -13.96
N ALA A 20 -0.86 -3.84 -14.78
CA ALA A 20 -0.56 -3.82 -16.19
C ALA A 20 0.84 -3.25 -16.40
N ILE A 21 1.65 -3.87 -17.22
CA ILE A 21 3.00 -3.40 -17.52
C ILE A 21 3.20 -3.13 -19.01
N VAL A 22 4.08 -2.18 -19.30
CA VAL A 22 4.77 -2.13 -20.58
C VAL A 22 6.14 -2.74 -20.33
N GLU A 23 6.37 -3.89 -20.89
CA GLU A 23 7.57 -4.68 -20.61
C GLU A 23 8.84 -3.90 -20.95
N ASN A 24 9.82 -3.93 -20.06
CA ASN A 24 11.09 -3.19 -20.10
C ASN A 24 10.99 -1.66 -19.94
N GLU A 25 9.80 -1.09 -19.80
CA GLU A 25 9.65 0.37 -19.67
C GLU A 25 9.27 0.81 -18.26
N VAL A 26 8.49 -0.01 -17.54
CA VAL A 26 7.95 0.37 -16.24
C VAL A 26 8.07 -0.76 -15.21
N ILE A 27 8.23 -0.38 -13.95
CA ILE A 27 8.18 -1.31 -12.82
C ILE A 27 6.71 -1.50 -12.41
N PRO A 28 6.19 -2.72 -12.37
CA PRO A 28 4.83 -2.98 -11.89
C PRO A 28 4.73 -2.72 -10.39
N VAL A 29 3.63 -2.10 -9.96
CA VAL A 29 3.32 -1.90 -8.55
C VAL A 29 1.92 -2.41 -8.22
N THR A 30 1.78 -2.97 -7.03
CA THR A 30 0.53 -3.57 -6.56
C THR A 30 0.00 -2.89 -5.31
N ALA A 31 -1.19 -3.29 -4.88
CA ALA A 31 -1.84 -2.82 -3.66
C ALA A 31 -2.37 -3.99 -2.84
N ALA A 32 -2.37 -3.84 -1.54
CA ALA A 32 -3.02 -4.77 -0.61
C ALA A 32 -3.61 -4.03 0.59
N TYR A 33 -4.76 -4.51 1.06
CA TYR A 33 -5.47 -3.97 2.22
C TYR A 33 -5.99 -5.08 3.10
N THR A 34 -6.00 -4.87 4.40
CA THR A 34 -6.59 -5.82 5.35
C THR A 34 -8.12 -5.86 5.31
N TYR A 35 -8.74 -4.77 4.81
CA TYR A 35 -10.19 -4.64 4.73
C TYR A 35 -10.63 -4.10 3.37
N PRO A 36 -11.75 -4.60 2.82
CA PRO A 36 -12.38 -3.95 1.68
C PRO A 36 -13.07 -2.66 2.13
N PHE A 37 -12.85 -1.57 1.42
CA PHE A 37 -13.41 -0.25 1.73
C PHE A 37 -14.94 -0.20 1.79
N TRP A 38 -15.59 -0.98 0.97
CA TRP A 38 -17.01 -0.90 0.67
C TRP A 38 -17.84 -2.09 1.17
N ALA A 39 -17.21 -3.14 1.64
CA ALA A 39 -17.91 -4.33 2.11
C ALA A 39 -18.01 -4.39 3.64
N LYS A 40 -18.73 -5.37 4.15
CA LYS A 40 -18.74 -5.66 5.59
C LYS A 40 -17.33 -6.01 6.04
N PRO A 41 -16.96 -5.73 7.30
CA PRO A 41 -15.66 -6.09 7.83
C PRO A 41 -15.50 -7.61 7.80
N HIS A 42 -14.68 -8.07 6.91
CA HIS A 42 -14.18 -9.44 6.82
C HIS A 42 -12.78 -9.38 6.27
N MET A 43 -12.02 -10.44 6.42
CA MET A 43 -10.67 -10.48 5.90
C MET A 43 -10.67 -10.25 4.39
N SER A 44 -9.87 -9.29 3.94
CA SER A 44 -9.73 -9.01 2.52
C SER A 44 -8.89 -10.10 1.86
N PRO A 45 -9.28 -10.62 0.68
CA PRO A 45 -8.42 -11.53 -0.08
C PRO A 45 -7.11 -10.86 -0.53
N PHE A 46 -7.06 -9.53 -0.58
CA PHE A 46 -5.85 -8.78 -0.94
C PHE A 46 -4.71 -8.87 0.09
N CYS A 47 -4.96 -9.39 1.28
CA CYS A 47 -3.91 -9.61 2.29
C CYS A 47 -3.46 -11.08 2.38
N MET A 48 -3.95 -11.92 1.49
CA MET A 48 -3.70 -13.36 1.51
C MET A 48 -2.55 -13.80 0.61
N PHE A 49 -1.52 -12.98 0.47
CA PHE A 49 -0.33 -13.41 -0.25
C PHE A 49 0.38 -14.51 0.53
N LYS A 50 0.49 -15.71 -0.04
CA LYS A 50 1.29 -16.81 0.50
C LYS A 50 2.69 -16.77 -0.08
N ASP A 51 2.77 -16.60 -1.37
CA ASP A 51 3.99 -16.52 -2.14
C ASP A 51 3.77 -15.55 -3.30
N ILE A 52 4.23 -14.34 -3.12
CA ILE A 52 4.02 -13.27 -4.12
C ILE A 52 4.78 -13.57 -5.40
N GLN A 53 5.92 -14.25 -5.30
CA GLN A 53 6.82 -14.48 -6.42
C GLN A 53 6.38 -15.65 -7.30
N HIS A 54 5.95 -16.76 -6.70
CA HIS A 54 5.71 -17.99 -7.44
C HIS A 54 4.22 -18.38 -7.48
N HIS A 55 3.50 -18.20 -6.40
CA HIS A 55 2.11 -18.65 -6.24
C HIS A 55 1.22 -17.59 -5.58
N PRO A 56 0.90 -16.50 -6.28
CA PRO A 56 0.03 -15.47 -5.73
C PRO A 56 -1.38 -16.02 -5.48
N ASP A 57 -1.86 -15.89 -4.25
CA ASP A 57 -3.18 -16.37 -3.82
C ASP A 57 -4.35 -15.62 -4.46
N TYR A 58 -4.10 -14.38 -4.78
CA TYR A 58 -5.10 -13.45 -5.27
C TYR A 58 -4.66 -12.94 -6.63
N ALA A 59 -5.60 -12.80 -7.52
CA ALA A 59 -5.42 -12.42 -8.91
C ALA A 59 -4.01 -12.70 -9.49
N PRO A 60 -3.84 -13.54 -10.46
CA PRO A 60 -2.53 -13.96 -10.93
C PRO A 60 -1.69 -12.74 -11.29
N VAL A 61 -0.49 -12.66 -10.75
CA VAL A 61 0.50 -11.69 -11.18
C VAL A 61 0.78 -11.94 -12.66
N ARG A 62 0.62 -10.91 -13.49
CA ARG A 62 0.74 -11.02 -14.95
C ARG A 62 2.07 -10.53 -15.47
N TYR A 63 3.04 -10.34 -14.63
CA TYR A 63 4.39 -9.96 -15.00
C TYR A 63 5.38 -11.04 -14.55
N ASN A 64 6.54 -11.07 -15.21
CA ASN A 64 7.60 -12.00 -14.85
C ASN A 64 8.24 -11.58 -13.51
N THR A 65 8.02 -12.37 -12.46
CA THR A 65 8.53 -12.11 -11.11
C THR A 65 10.05 -12.32 -10.98
N ASP A 66 10.68 -13.05 -11.90
CA ASP A 66 12.15 -13.17 -11.96
C ASP A 66 12.80 -11.91 -12.51
N LYS A 67 12.04 -11.12 -13.28
CA LYS A 67 12.53 -9.91 -13.94
C LYS A 67 12.22 -8.64 -13.16
N TYR A 68 11.09 -8.60 -12.50
CA TYR A 68 10.59 -7.43 -11.81
C TYR A 68 10.46 -7.70 -10.31
N PRO A 69 10.78 -6.72 -9.46
CA PRO A 69 10.54 -6.85 -8.03
C PRO A 69 9.05 -6.93 -7.72
N SER A 70 8.71 -7.66 -6.68
CA SER A 70 7.37 -7.64 -6.07
C SER A 70 7.24 -6.38 -5.21
N PHE A 71 6.82 -5.28 -5.84
CA PHE A 71 6.76 -3.97 -5.24
C PHE A 71 5.32 -3.52 -5.01
N THR A 72 5.04 -3.01 -3.83
CA THR A 72 3.72 -2.45 -3.52
C THR A 72 3.82 -0.94 -3.36
N ALA A 73 2.97 -0.20 -4.05
CA ALA A 73 2.88 1.26 -3.90
C ALA A 73 1.73 1.66 -2.96
N GLU A 74 0.81 0.75 -2.71
CA GLU A 74 -0.38 1.01 -1.92
C GLU A 74 -0.64 -0.12 -0.93
N MET A 75 0.23 -0.20 0.07
CA MET A 75 0.04 -1.08 1.20
C MET A 75 -0.78 -0.38 2.27
N GLY A 76 -2.04 -0.81 2.45
CA GLY A 76 -3.01 -0.15 3.32
C GLY A 76 -2.68 -0.27 4.79
N VAL A 77 -2.31 0.84 5.41
CA VAL A 77 -1.98 0.92 6.86
C VAL A 77 -3.02 1.71 7.66
N GLY A 78 -4.17 1.89 7.09
CA GLY A 78 -5.33 2.54 7.66
C GLY A 78 -6.50 2.37 6.70
N ILE A 79 -7.53 3.16 6.87
CA ILE A 79 -8.66 3.20 5.95
C ILE A 79 -9.37 4.55 6.05
N GLN A 80 -9.82 5.04 4.91
CA GLN A 80 -10.63 6.25 4.86
C GLN A 80 -12.02 5.99 5.42
N MET A 81 -12.50 6.92 6.23
CA MET A 81 -13.90 6.97 6.61
C MET A 81 -14.75 7.44 5.45
N ILE A 82 -15.90 6.84 5.28
CA ILE A 82 -16.90 7.26 4.31
C ILE A 82 -18.20 7.63 5.01
N TYR A 83 -19.05 8.41 4.35
CA TYR A 83 -20.29 8.88 4.97
C TYR A 83 -21.22 7.73 5.41
N SER A 84 -21.25 6.65 4.66
CA SER A 84 -22.07 5.47 4.96
C SER A 84 -21.45 4.54 6.00
N ARG A 85 -20.16 4.66 6.30
CA ARG A 85 -19.44 3.75 7.20
C ARG A 85 -18.32 4.44 7.98
N ARG A 86 -18.14 3.97 9.22
CA ARG A 86 -17.06 4.42 10.12
C ARG A 86 -16.20 3.21 10.51
N PRO A 87 -15.42 2.66 9.57
CA PRO A 87 -14.55 1.54 9.88
C PRO A 87 -13.45 1.98 10.85
N ILE A 88 -13.09 1.09 11.75
CA ILE A 88 -11.93 1.26 12.63
C ILE A 88 -10.93 0.17 12.30
N VAL A 89 -9.71 0.56 11.97
CA VAL A 89 -8.60 -0.35 11.71
C VAL A 89 -7.72 -0.41 12.94
N LYS A 90 -7.50 -1.62 13.45
CA LYS A 90 -6.61 -1.84 14.58
C LYS A 90 -5.15 -1.60 14.16
N ALA A 91 -4.34 -1.12 15.09
CA ALA A 91 -2.91 -0.84 14.84
C ALA A 91 -2.16 -2.08 14.36
N GLU A 92 -2.46 -3.24 14.93
CA GLU A 92 -1.83 -4.53 14.60
C GLU A 92 -2.13 -4.99 13.17
N ALA A 93 -3.20 -4.50 12.55
CA ALA A 93 -3.55 -4.86 11.18
C ALA A 93 -2.51 -4.38 10.18
N ALA A 94 -1.93 -3.20 10.40
CA ALA A 94 -0.86 -2.65 9.56
C ALA A 94 0.41 -3.51 9.66
N GLU A 95 0.84 -3.81 10.88
CA GLU A 95 2.01 -4.65 11.16
C GLU A 95 1.84 -6.05 10.56
N ALA A 96 0.70 -6.70 10.81
CA ALA A 96 0.41 -8.03 10.30
C ALA A 96 0.46 -8.09 8.77
N LEU A 97 -0.09 -7.08 8.09
CA LEU A 97 -0.05 -6.99 6.64
C LEU A 97 1.39 -6.85 6.12
N MET A 98 2.21 -6.02 6.78
CA MET A 98 3.61 -5.82 6.40
C MET A 98 4.43 -7.09 6.58
N VAL A 99 4.35 -7.71 7.77
CA VAL A 99 5.06 -8.96 8.07
C VAL A 99 4.65 -10.06 7.10
N ARG A 100 3.35 -10.16 6.82
CA ARG A 100 2.82 -11.12 5.84
C ARG A 100 3.39 -10.89 4.45
N SER A 101 3.39 -9.66 3.99
CA SER A 101 3.85 -9.31 2.63
C SER A 101 5.35 -9.54 2.47
N LEU A 102 6.15 -9.13 3.45
CA LEU A 102 7.60 -9.36 3.45
C LEU A 102 7.92 -10.86 3.50
N GLY A 103 7.29 -11.62 4.40
CA GLY A 103 7.45 -13.07 4.51
C GLY A 103 6.94 -13.83 3.29
N SER A 104 6.15 -13.21 2.43
CA SER A 104 5.66 -13.77 1.17
C SER A 104 6.50 -13.36 -0.04
N GLY A 105 7.60 -12.66 0.15
CA GLY A 105 8.56 -12.32 -0.90
C GLY A 105 8.43 -10.90 -1.47
N ALA A 106 7.76 -9.97 -0.79
CA ALA A 106 7.77 -8.57 -1.22
C ALA A 106 9.19 -7.98 -1.08
N ASN A 107 9.67 -7.35 -2.14
CA ASN A 107 10.99 -6.70 -2.18
C ASN A 107 10.94 -5.23 -1.76
N GLY A 108 9.78 -4.61 -1.85
CA GLY A 108 9.60 -3.21 -1.49
C GLY A 108 8.15 -2.89 -1.13
N ILE A 109 8.00 -2.01 -0.16
CA ILE A 109 6.70 -1.60 0.38
C ILE A 109 6.58 -0.10 0.35
N GLY A 110 5.55 0.38 -0.35
CA GLY A 110 5.04 1.74 -0.24
C GLY A 110 3.74 1.74 0.56
N TYR A 111 3.65 2.58 1.56
CA TYR A 111 2.46 2.67 2.41
C TYR A 111 1.38 3.58 1.81
N TYR A 112 0.13 3.18 2.01
CA TYR A 112 -1.02 4.03 1.75
C TYR A 112 -2.05 3.96 2.91
N MET A 113 -2.19 5.04 3.72
CA MET A 113 -1.33 6.21 3.73
C MET A 113 -0.48 6.17 4.99
N TYR A 114 0.78 6.56 4.88
CA TYR A 114 1.65 6.66 6.06
C TYR A 114 1.35 7.92 6.88
N HIS A 115 1.04 9.01 6.20
CA HIS A 115 0.64 10.29 6.78
C HIS A 115 -0.68 10.72 6.17
N GLY A 116 -1.67 11.00 7.01
CA GLY A 116 -2.91 11.61 6.58
C GLY A 116 -2.73 13.06 6.13
N GLY A 117 -3.75 13.63 5.54
CA GLY A 117 -3.70 15.01 5.06
C GLY A 117 -5.07 15.66 4.95
N SER A 118 -5.06 16.92 4.58
CA SER A 118 -6.27 17.67 4.24
C SER A 118 -6.32 17.91 2.75
N THR A 119 -7.45 17.66 2.14
CA THR A 119 -7.67 17.94 0.72
C THR A 119 -7.62 19.46 0.50
N PRO A 120 -6.74 19.96 -0.36
CA PRO A 120 -6.64 21.39 -0.61
C PRO A 120 -7.84 21.90 -1.42
N LYS A 121 -8.15 23.16 -1.26
CA LYS A 121 -9.09 23.87 -2.14
C LYS A 121 -8.52 23.97 -3.56
N GLN A 122 -9.40 23.99 -4.53
CA GLN A 122 -9.02 24.30 -5.90
C GLN A 122 -8.50 25.72 -6.04
N ASN A 123 -7.68 25.96 -7.03
CA ASN A 123 -7.04 27.28 -7.26
C ASN A 123 -8.04 28.43 -7.43
N ASN A 124 -9.26 28.14 -7.90
CA ASN A 124 -10.35 29.13 -8.01
C ASN A 124 -11.06 29.40 -6.66
N GLY A 125 -10.67 28.74 -5.58
CA GLY A 125 -11.28 28.87 -4.26
C GLY A 125 -12.67 28.23 -4.13
N VAL A 126 -13.18 27.61 -5.19
CA VAL A 126 -14.49 26.95 -5.23
C VAL A 126 -14.30 25.45 -5.24
N GLY A 127 -14.74 24.80 -4.16
CA GLY A 127 -14.61 23.35 -4.01
C GLY A 127 -13.24 22.87 -3.57
N PHE A 128 -13.08 21.56 -3.50
CA PHE A 128 -11.87 20.86 -3.11
C PHE A 128 -11.39 19.95 -4.27
N LEU A 129 -10.14 19.53 -4.24
CA LEU A 129 -9.59 18.62 -5.26
C LEU A 129 -10.20 17.22 -5.21
N SER A 130 -10.75 16.83 -4.08
CA SER A 130 -11.51 15.58 -3.96
C SER A 130 -13.01 15.88 -4.00
N ASP A 131 -13.67 15.37 -5.01
CA ASP A 131 -15.12 15.33 -5.09
C ASP A 131 -15.61 13.90 -4.81
N GLU A 132 -16.15 13.67 -3.71
CA GLU A 132 -17.06 12.67 -3.15
C GLU A 132 -17.39 11.38 -3.91
N LEU A 133 -16.60 11.00 -4.91
CA LEU A 133 -16.91 9.84 -5.77
C LEU A 133 -17.16 8.54 -5.01
N MET A 134 -16.70 8.43 -3.76
CA MET A 134 -16.91 7.25 -2.93
C MET A 134 -17.53 7.56 -1.57
N GLY A 135 -18.13 8.72 -1.42
CA GLY A 135 -18.72 9.16 -0.16
C GLY A 135 -17.67 9.44 0.92
N VAL A 136 -16.47 9.84 0.52
CA VAL A 136 -15.41 10.27 1.44
C VAL A 136 -15.61 11.72 1.90
N PRO A 137 -15.14 12.12 3.09
CA PRO A 137 -15.14 13.50 3.52
C PRO A 137 -14.38 14.41 2.54
N LYS A 138 -14.93 15.59 2.28
CA LYS A 138 -14.34 16.53 1.30
C LYS A 138 -12.98 17.08 1.71
N ILE A 139 -12.77 17.26 3.01
CA ILE A 139 -11.60 17.97 3.53
C ILE A 139 -10.62 16.99 4.15
N SER A 140 -11.08 16.23 5.14
CA SER A 140 -10.20 15.33 5.88
C SER A 140 -9.87 14.07 5.09
N TYR A 141 -8.58 13.82 4.95
CA TYR A 141 -8.05 12.56 4.46
C TYR A 141 -7.10 11.97 5.50
N ASP A 142 -7.59 11.88 6.73
CA ASP A 142 -6.83 11.36 7.88
C ASP A 142 -6.42 9.89 7.68
N PHE A 143 -7.25 9.11 7.03
CA PHE A 143 -7.05 7.71 6.67
C PHE A 143 -6.76 6.79 7.85
N GLN A 144 -6.89 7.24 9.08
CA GLN A 144 -6.38 6.54 10.27
C GLN A 144 -4.91 6.15 10.10
N ALA A 145 -4.17 6.96 9.36
CA ALA A 145 -2.77 6.73 9.03
C ALA A 145 -1.89 6.68 10.30
N PRO A 146 -0.73 6.02 10.25
CA PRO A 146 0.25 6.02 11.36
C PRO A 146 0.56 7.42 11.89
N ILE A 147 0.63 8.42 11.01
CA ILE A 147 0.64 9.84 11.37
C ILE A 147 -0.63 10.46 10.83
N GLY A 148 -1.52 10.90 11.72
CA GLY A 148 -2.80 11.48 11.34
C GLY A 148 -2.68 12.83 10.63
N GLU A 149 -3.81 13.32 10.11
CA GLU A 149 -3.92 14.57 9.34
C GLU A 149 -3.18 15.76 9.98
N PHE A 150 -3.24 15.88 11.31
CA PHE A 150 -2.63 16.97 12.07
C PHE A 150 -1.37 16.54 12.85
N GLY A 151 -0.69 15.47 12.42
CA GLY A 151 0.55 15.01 13.03
C GLY A 151 0.37 14.12 14.26
N LEU A 152 -0.85 13.67 14.57
CA LEU A 152 -1.08 12.73 15.66
C LEU A 152 -0.44 11.37 15.33
N VAL A 153 0.50 10.96 16.16
CA VAL A 153 1.16 9.65 16.06
C VAL A 153 0.29 8.58 16.71
N ARG A 154 0.04 7.49 16.00
CA ARG A 154 -0.78 6.35 16.44
C ARG A 154 0.09 5.14 16.78
N ASP A 155 -0.50 4.16 17.45
CA ASP A 155 0.18 2.91 17.80
C ASP A 155 0.72 2.17 16.55
N SER A 156 -0.01 2.23 15.44
CA SER A 156 0.46 1.68 14.17
C SER A 156 1.80 2.26 13.71
N TYR A 157 2.09 3.53 13.98
CA TYR A 157 3.40 4.11 13.73
C TYR A 157 4.50 3.45 14.57
N GLN A 158 4.22 3.22 15.85
CA GLN A 158 5.21 2.61 16.74
C GLN A 158 5.52 1.17 16.32
N ASN A 159 4.48 0.40 15.97
CA ASN A 159 4.63 -0.97 15.49
C ASN A 159 5.46 -1.02 14.20
N LEU A 160 5.14 -0.17 13.23
CA LEU A 160 5.88 -0.08 11.98
C LEU A 160 7.33 0.38 12.19
N ARG A 161 7.58 1.30 13.13
CA ARG A 161 8.93 1.74 13.45
C ARG A 161 9.80 0.59 13.95
N ILE A 162 9.25 -0.28 14.79
CA ILE A 162 9.98 -1.47 15.27
C ILE A 162 10.30 -2.41 14.11
N LEU A 163 9.32 -2.66 13.24
CA LEU A 163 9.52 -3.47 12.04
C LEU A 163 10.61 -2.89 11.13
N HIS A 164 10.59 -1.57 10.91
CA HIS A 164 11.59 -0.89 10.09
C HIS A 164 12.99 -0.99 10.68
N SER A 165 13.14 -0.83 12.00
CA SER A 165 14.44 -1.03 12.67
C SER A 165 14.95 -2.47 12.47
N PHE A 166 14.07 -3.46 12.59
CA PHE A 166 14.43 -4.85 12.30
C PHE A 166 14.89 -5.04 10.85
N LEU A 167 14.16 -4.46 9.90
CA LEU A 167 14.54 -4.55 8.48
C LEU A 167 15.85 -3.85 8.19
N GLU A 168 16.13 -2.71 8.82
CA GLU A 168 17.40 -2.00 8.69
C GLU A 168 18.56 -2.85 9.19
N ASP A 169 18.43 -3.48 10.35
CA ASP A 169 19.47 -4.31 10.95
C ASP A 169 19.72 -5.61 10.17
N PHE A 170 18.69 -6.20 9.59
CA PHE A 170 18.74 -7.55 9.00
C PHE A 170 18.52 -7.60 7.48
N SER A 171 18.39 -6.47 6.80
CA SER A 171 18.08 -6.41 5.35
C SER A 171 19.05 -7.23 4.49
N SER A 172 20.33 -7.19 4.79
CA SER A 172 21.35 -7.95 4.06
C SER A 172 21.19 -9.47 4.17
N SER A 173 20.61 -9.94 5.26
CA SER A 173 20.32 -11.36 5.49
C SER A 173 18.96 -11.75 4.90
N LEU A 174 17.98 -10.84 4.96
CA LEU A 174 16.61 -11.11 4.52
C LEU A 174 16.44 -11.02 2.99
N ALA A 175 17.11 -10.06 2.36
CA ALA A 175 16.93 -9.80 0.94
C ALA A 175 17.24 -10.99 0.01
N PRO A 176 18.24 -11.86 0.28
CA PRO A 176 18.52 -13.03 -0.55
C PRO A 176 17.67 -14.26 -0.19
N MET A 177 16.78 -14.18 0.81
CA MET A 177 15.97 -15.32 1.21
C MET A 177 14.85 -15.59 0.21
N GLU A 178 14.63 -16.86 -0.08
CA GLU A 178 13.49 -17.31 -0.85
C GLU A 178 12.30 -17.64 0.07
N THR A 179 11.10 -17.46 -0.44
CA THR A 179 9.88 -17.84 0.28
C THR A 179 9.77 -19.36 0.35
N VAL A 180 9.70 -19.89 1.55
CA VAL A 180 9.44 -21.32 1.79
C VAL A 180 8.04 -21.46 2.39
N LEU A 181 7.16 -22.08 1.65
CA LEU A 181 5.81 -22.40 2.13
C LEU A 181 5.87 -23.64 3.04
N PRO A 182 5.12 -23.65 4.17
CA PRO A 182 5.03 -24.80 5.05
C PRO A 182 4.27 -25.97 4.40
#